data_c8dc6e98a382e3eed39ccf5e9e5c0368
#
_entry.id   c8dc6e98a382e3eed39ccf5e9e5c0368
#
_cell.length_a   1.000
_cell.length_b   1.000
_cell.length_c   1.000
_cell.angle_alpha   90.00
_cell.angle_beta   90.00
_cell.angle_gamma   90.00
#
_symmetry.space_group_name_H-M   'P 1'
#
loop_
_entity.id
_entity.type
_entity.pdbx_description
1 polymer ?
#
loop_
_entity_poly.entity_id
_entity_poly.type
_entity_poly.pdbx_seq_one_letter_code
_entity_poly.pdbx_strand_id
1 'polypeptide(L)'
;MRTIKLLLLCLSAICIANASAQETLVPEQKIQWLDIQQNRSNYSVVGDLCPSLIISNNSTLPFFAFRASASQGEKYIAPILSSVSASEISSSYFDNDQLQLITDDFRVEVEAVQSDSKNNQVVTVIPFRKRNGKIERLLSFEVLGTTSFNDIQKNNYTYAEHSVLSEGDVYKIAIAKDGVYKIDRSFLEELGVSLSGLDPNTINIYGNGGALIPEKNFVYKADDLVKNAIHIQGESDGVFNASDYILFYGKGPDTWTLAQDNGIGRKRWFHTKHYYSDSAYYFIKINDTNPLRISTENNGTVANRISDSFQDFLYVETDQYSPAKSGREFYGDLYDAVLSGSYTFSFPNVKTTE
;
A
#
# COMPACT_ATOMS: atom_id res chain seq x y z
N MET A 1 -63.24 40.96 -17.59
CA MET A 1 -62.87 39.93 -16.61
C MET A 1 -62.50 38.69 -17.36
N ARG A 2 -61.19 38.44 -17.52
CA ARG A 2 -60.65 37.19 -18.10
C ARG A 2 -59.82 36.49 -17.03
N THR A 3 -60.29 35.37 -16.57
CA THR A 3 -59.65 34.50 -15.55
C THR A 3 -58.55 33.70 -16.22
N ILE A 4 -57.32 33.92 -15.80
CA ILE A 4 -56.12 33.09 -16.18
C ILE A 4 -56.03 31.92 -15.22
N LYS A 5 -56.22 30.70 -15.73
CA LYS A 5 -55.95 29.47 -15.00
C LYS A 5 -54.43 29.17 -15.06
N LEU A 6 -53.79 29.22 -13.90
CA LEU A 6 -52.41 28.83 -13.72
C LEU A 6 -52.33 27.29 -13.63
N LEU A 7 -51.70 26.67 -14.62
CA LEU A 7 -51.45 25.23 -14.65
C LEU A 7 -50.13 24.97 -13.93
N LEU A 8 -50.18 24.42 -12.71
CA LEU A 8 -49.03 23.95 -11.99
C LEU A 8 -48.58 22.60 -12.60
N LEU A 9 -47.47 22.58 -13.33
CA LEU A 9 -46.80 21.37 -13.74
C LEU A 9 -45.89 20.91 -12.56
N CYS A 10 -46.33 19.88 -11.83
CA CYS A 10 -45.46 19.13 -10.93
C CYS A 10 -44.49 18.28 -11.76
N LEU A 11 -43.25 18.73 -11.91
CA LEU A 11 -42.15 17.87 -12.37
C LEU A 11 -41.79 16.97 -11.20
N SER A 12 -42.29 15.75 -11.19
CA SER A 12 -41.74 14.67 -10.36
C SER A 12 -40.38 14.26 -10.94
N ALA A 13 -39.33 14.71 -10.29
CA ALA A 13 -37.98 14.14 -10.54
C ALA A 13 -37.98 12.68 -10.14
N ILE A 14 -38.06 11.79 -11.11
CA ILE A 14 -37.81 10.36 -10.93
C ILE A 14 -36.30 10.24 -10.70
N CYS A 15 -35.89 10.15 -9.43
CA CYS A 15 -34.58 9.61 -9.09
C CYS A 15 -34.55 8.13 -9.52
N ILE A 16 -34.00 7.85 -10.70
CA ILE A 16 -33.61 6.51 -11.07
C ILE A 16 -32.37 6.19 -10.22
N ALA A 17 -32.58 5.62 -9.05
CA ALA A 17 -31.51 4.93 -8.35
C ALA A 17 -31.11 3.75 -9.24
N ASN A 18 -29.94 3.82 -9.86
CA ASN A 18 -29.32 2.66 -10.48
C ASN A 18 -29.00 1.65 -9.36
N ALA A 19 -29.97 0.81 -9.04
CA ALA A 19 -29.71 -0.39 -8.25
C ALA A 19 -28.87 -1.31 -9.13
N SER A 20 -27.55 -1.34 -8.90
CA SER A 20 -26.70 -2.36 -9.49
C SER A 20 -27.26 -3.72 -9.06
N ALA A 21 -27.60 -4.58 -10.03
CA ALA A 21 -28.08 -5.92 -9.74
C ALA A 21 -26.99 -6.69 -9.01
N GLN A 22 -27.34 -7.36 -7.93
CA GLN A 22 -26.44 -8.30 -7.28
C GLN A 22 -26.33 -9.56 -8.15
N GLU A 23 -25.12 -10.00 -8.36
CA GLU A 23 -24.80 -11.20 -9.11
C GLU A 23 -24.22 -12.28 -8.17
N THR A 24 -24.46 -13.53 -8.50
CA THR A 24 -23.88 -14.66 -7.76
C THR A 24 -22.41 -14.83 -8.15
N LEU A 25 -21.49 -14.54 -7.23
CA LEU A 25 -20.06 -14.76 -7.39
C LEU A 25 -19.67 -16.20 -7.12
N VAL A 26 -20.22 -16.75 -6.05
CA VAL A 26 -20.04 -18.15 -5.66
C VAL A 26 -21.42 -18.74 -5.42
N PRO A 27 -21.83 -19.74 -6.22
CA PRO A 27 -23.10 -20.42 -6.03
C PRO A 27 -23.16 -21.13 -4.67
N GLU A 28 -24.34 -21.53 -4.26
CA GLU A 28 -24.57 -22.16 -2.96
C GLU A 28 -23.56 -23.28 -2.69
N GLN A 29 -22.82 -23.13 -1.60
CA GLN A 29 -21.87 -24.11 -1.08
C GLN A 29 -22.45 -24.78 0.15
N LYS A 30 -22.37 -26.10 0.21
CA LYS A 30 -22.66 -26.88 1.42
C LYS A 30 -21.36 -27.44 1.95
N ILE A 31 -21.05 -27.11 3.20
CA ILE A 31 -19.78 -27.48 3.82
C ILE A 31 -19.98 -28.81 4.57
N GLN A 32 -19.16 -29.77 4.24
CA GLN A 32 -19.10 -31.03 4.99
C GLN A 32 -18.04 -30.91 6.09
N TRP A 33 -18.53 -30.76 7.32
CA TRP A 33 -17.70 -30.81 8.51
C TRP A 33 -17.57 -32.23 9.01
N LEU A 34 -16.35 -32.65 9.33
CA LEU A 34 -16.10 -33.96 9.94
C LEU A 34 -16.42 -33.87 11.41
N ASP A 35 -17.19 -34.87 11.92
CA ASP A 35 -17.41 -35.05 13.34
C ASP A 35 -16.23 -35.82 13.93
N ILE A 36 -15.24 -35.09 14.41
CA ILE A 36 -14.14 -35.69 15.16
C ILE A 36 -14.60 -35.86 16.59
N GLN A 37 -15.01 -37.10 16.94
CA GLN A 37 -15.28 -37.46 18.34
C GLN A 37 -14.00 -37.20 19.16
N GLN A 38 -14.16 -36.45 20.25
CA GLN A 38 -13.12 -36.07 21.21
C GLN A 38 -12.44 -37.28 21.87
N ASN A 39 -11.63 -38.01 21.18
CA ASN A 39 -10.86 -39.12 21.75
C ASN A 39 -9.43 -39.20 21.21
N ARG A 40 -8.73 -38.05 21.12
CA ARG A 40 -7.26 -38.01 21.02
C ARG A 40 -6.72 -36.79 21.74
N SER A 41 -6.04 -37.04 22.81
CA SER A 41 -5.08 -36.14 23.44
C SER A 41 -3.96 -35.84 22.48
N ASN A 42 -4.12 -34.83 21.59
CA ASN A 42 -3.10 -34.06 20.87
C ASN A 42 -3.76 -33.34 19.73
N TYR A 43 -3.99 -32.03 19.92
CA TYR A 43 -4.15 -30.98 18.92
C TYR A 43 -5.03 -31.33 17.69
N SER A 44 -6.34 -31.28 17.83
CA SER A 44 -7.20 -31.15 16.66
C SER A 44 -7.22 -29.69 16.23
N VAL A 45 -6.47 -29.37 15.20
CA VAL A 45 -6.50 -28.05 14.56
C VAL A 45 -7.82 -27.91 13.82
N VAL A 46 -8.45 -26.74 13.88
CA VAL A 46 -9.75 -26.47 13.20
C VAL A 46 -9.72 -26.84 11.71
N GLY A 47 -8.55 -26.84 11.08
CA GLY A 47 -8.35 -27.25 9.69
C GLY A 47 -8.61 -28.74 9.41
N ASP A 48 -8.46 -29.60 10.41
CA ASP A 48 -8.73 -31.04 10.27
C ASP A 48 -10.24 -31.36 10.18
N LEU A 49 -11.09 -30.38 10.56
CA LEU A 49 -12.54 -30.54 10.56
C LEU A 49 -13.17 -30.44 9.16
N CYS A 50 -12.46 -29.90 8.18
CA CYS A 50 -12.95 -29.77 6.82
C CYS A 50 -11.81 -29.79 5.81
N PRO A 51 -11.69 -30.82 4.95
CA PRO A 51 -10.61 -30.96 3.98
C PRO A 51 -10.55 -29.84 2.94
N SER A 52 -11.63 -29.09 2.75
CA SER A 52 -11.69 -27.99 1.78
C SER A 52 -11.21 -26.65 2.33
N LEU A 53 -10.90 -26.58 3.64
CA LEU A 53 -10.34 -25.38 4.25
C LEU A 53 -8.86 -25.21 3.88
N ILE A 54 -8.51 -23.99 3.55
CA ILE A 54 -7.13 -23.59 3.29
C ILE A 54 -6.55 -22.99 4.57
N ILE A 55 -5.39 -23.51 4.98
CA ILE A 55 -4.62 -23.01 6.12
C ILE A 55 -3.34 -22.42 5.57
N SER A 56 -3.14 -21.13 5.73
CA SER A 56 -1.92 -20.49 5.21
C SER A 56 -0.74 -20.55 6.19
N ASN A 57 -1.03 -20.49 7.50
CA ASN A 57 -0.08 -20.71 8.59
C ASN A 57 -0.83 -20.89 9.91
N ASN A 58 -0.14 -21.29 10.99
CA ASN A 58 -0.75 -21.58 12.29
C ASN A 58 -1.34 -20.36 13.02
N SER A 59 -1.06 -19.13 12.54
CA SER A 59 -1.54 -17.90 13.16
C SER A 59 -2.73 -17.26 12.43
N THR A 60 -3.30 -17.92 11.42
CA THR A 60 -4.45 -17.44 10.66
C THR A 60 -5.67 -18.29 10.87
N LEU A 61 -6.86 -17.70 10.66
CA LEU A 61 -8.08 -18.48 10.55
C LEU A 61 -8.10 -19.23 9.21
N PRO A 62 -8.50 -20.51 9.21
CA PRO A 62 -8.74 -21.22 7.97
C PRO A 62 -9.87 -20.59 7.16
N PHE A 63 -9.77 -20.67 5.84
CA PHE A 63 -10.69 -20.02 4.92
C PHE A 63 -10.99 -20.88 3.69
N PHE A 64 -12.06 -20.55 2.99
CA PHE A 64 -12.34 -21.05 1.65
C PHE A 64 -11.92 -20.03 0.61
N ALA A 65 -11.41 -20.50 -0.52
CA ALA A 65 -11.08 -19.65 -1.66
C ALA A 65 -11.75 -20.14 -2.94
N PHE A 66 -12.45 -19.25 -3.62
CA PHE A 66 -13.16 -19.52 -4.87
C PHE A 66 -12.68 -18.57 -5.95
N ARG A 67 -12.67 -19.03 -7.20
CA ARG A 67 -12.43 -18.16 -8.33
C ARG A 67 -13.76 -17.57 -8.82
N ALA A 68 -13.80 -16.27 -8.98
CA ALA A 68 -14.85 -15.54 -9.65
C ALA A 68 -14.28 -14.86 -10.89
N SER A 69 -15.03 -14.87 -12.00
CA SER A 69 -14.60 -14.23 -13.25
C SER A 69 -15.67 -13.21 -13.64
N ALA A 70 -15.30 -11.94 -13.65
CA ALA A 70 -16.15 -10.88 -14.15
C ALA A 70 -15.98 -10.70 -15.66
N SER A 71 -16.95 -10.06 -16.30
CA SER A 71 -16.86 -9.67 -17.70
C SER A 71 -15.67 -8.74 -17.95
N GLN A 72 -15.24 -8.63 -19.21
CA GLN A 72 -14.09 -7.79 -19.54
C GLN A 72 -14.35 -6.32 -19.15
N GLY A 73 -13.47 -5.76 -18.32
CA GLY A 73 -13.60 -4.38 -17.81
C GLY A 73 -14.40 -4.25 -16.52
N GLU A 74 -15.01 -5.33 -16.03
CA GLU A 74 -15.75 -5.36 -14.77
C GLU A 74 -14.92 -6.01 -13.65
N LYS A 75 -15.21 -5.62 -12.42
CA LYS A 75 -14.74 -6.29 -11.20
C LYS A 75 -15.91 -6.43 -10.23
N TYR A 76 -15.91 -7.50 -9.49
CA TYR A 76 -16.83 -7.63 -8.35
C TYR A 76 -16.34 -6.79 -7.19
N ILE A 77 -17.28 -6.13 -6.53
CA ILE A 77 -17.07 -5.33 -5.33
C ILE A 77 -18.17 -5.64 -4.32
N ALA A 78 -17.93 -5.21 -3.06
CA ALA A 78 -18.89 -5.35 -1.97
C ALA A 78 -19.50 -6.77 -1.85
N PRO A 79 -18.66 -7.82 -1.73
CA PRO A 79 -19.17 -9.18 -1.57
C PRO A 79 -19.96 -9.31 -0.27
N ILE A 80 -21.08 -10.01 -0.33
CA ILE A 80 -21.92 -10.35 0.83
C ILE A 80 -22.25 -11.83 0.85
N LEU A 81 -22.39 -12.39 2.04
CA LEU A 81 -22.89 -13.74 2.22
C LEU A 81 -24.41 -13.74 2.19
N SER A 82 -24.99 -14.66 1.43
CA SER A 82 -26.41 -14.92 1.31
C SER A 82 -26.70 -16.39 1.62
N SER A 83 -27.96 -16.74 1.85
CA SER A 83 -28.40 -18.12 2.10
C SER A 83 -27.60 -18.82 3.21
N VAL A 84 -27.27 -18.07 4.27
CA VAL A 84 -26.38 -18.53 5.34
C VAL A 84 -27.07 -19.47 6.27
N SER A 85 -26.51 -20.69 6.47
CA SER A 85 -26.81 -21.53 7.62
C SER A 85 -25.54 -21.79 8.42
N ALA A 86 -25.67 -21.89 9.74
CA ALA A 86 -24.55 -22.01 10.65
C ALA A 86 -24.88 -22.92 11.84
N SER A 87 -23.82 -23.45 12.47
CA SER A 87 -23.93 -24.21 13.73
C SER A 87 -22.84 -23.80 14.69
N GLU A 88 -23.08 -24.04 15.97
CA GLU A 88 -22.09 -23.84 17.03
C GLU A 88 -20.90 -24.79 16.86
N ILE A 89 -19.70 -24.30 17.16
CA ILE A 89 -18.44 -25.06 17.23
C ILE A 89 -17.73 -24.73 18.54
N SER A 90 -17.07 -25.73 19.14
CA SER A 90 -16.32 -25.51 20.39
C SER A 90 -15.12 -24.57 20.15
N SER A 91 -14.92 -23.66 21.09
CA SER A 91 -13.71 -22.81 21.11
C SER A 91 -12.41 -23.61 21.30
N SER A 92 -12.48 -24.86 21.78
CA SER A 92 -11.31 -25.72 21.95
C SER A 92 -10.60 -26.13 20.66
N TYR A 93 -11.22 -25.89 19.50
CA TYR A 93 -10.61 -26.12 18.19
C TYR A 93 -9.71 -24.97 17.71
N PHE A 94 -9.67 -23.86 18.44
CA PHE A 94 -8.93 -22.66 18.09
C PHE A 94 -7.88 -22.36 19.15
N ASP A 95 -6.71 -21.89 18.74
CA ASP A 95 -5.74 -21.31 19.65
C ASP A 95 -6.13 -19.89 20.06
N ASN A 96 -5.39 -19.32 21.03
CA ASN A 96 -5.69 -17.97 21.54
C ASN A 96 -5.57 -16.88 20.48
N ASP A 97 -4.66 -17.01 19.55
CA ASP A 97 -4.45 -16.04 18.47
C ASP A 97 -5.61 -16.11 17.47
N GLN A 98 -6.02 -17.30 17.11
CA GLN A 98 -7.19 -17.53 16.26
C GLN A 98 -8.47 -17.01 16.88
N LEU A 99 -8.68 -17.21 18.20
CA LEU A 99 -9.84 -16.71 18.91
C LEU A 99 -9.97 -15.18 18.87
N GLN A 100 -8.86 -14.47 18.85
CA GLN A 100 -8.82 -13.00 18.71
C GLN A 100 -9.18 -12.53 17.29
N LEU A 101 -9.00 -13.37 16.30
CA LEU A 101 -9.27 -13.03 14.89
C LEU A 101 -10.73 -13.28 14.49
N ILE A 102 -11.49 -14.02 15.30
CA ILE A 102 -12.91 -14.29 15.02
C ILE A 102 -13.72 -13.04 15.33
N THR A 103 -14.38 -12.51 14.32
CA THR A 103 -15.24 -11.33 14.37
C THR A 103 -16.70 -11.69 14.64
N ASP A 104 -17.57 -10.69 14.88
CA ASP A 104 -19.00 -10.89 15.14
C ASP A 104 -19.78 -11.37 13.91
N ASP A 105 -19.24 -11.14 12.71
CA ASP A 105 -19.82 -11.58 11.43
C ASP A 105 -18.84 -12.47 10.65
N PHE A 106 -19.40 -13.37 9.82
CA PHE A 106 -18.61 -14.09 8.83
C PHE A 106 -18.00 -13.12 7.84
N ARG A 107 -16.71 -13.28 7.53
CA ARG A 107 -16.01 -12.39 6.60
C ARG A 107 -15.99 -12.99 5.21
N VAL A 108 -16.25 -12.12 4.24
CA VAL A 108 -16.07 -12.41 2.81
C VAL A 108 -15.33 -11.26 2.17
N GLU A 109 -14.32 -11.58 1.38
CA GLU A 109 -13.47 -10.63 0.70
C GLU A 109 -13.31 -11.04 -0.75
N VAL A 110 -13.13 -10.05 -1.64
CA VAL A 110 -12.86 -10.30 -3.05
C VAL A 110 -11.63 -9.53 -3.47
N GLU A 111 -10.67 -10.23 -4.04
CA GLU A 111 -9.39 -9.65 -4.48
C GLU A 111 -9.12 -9.99 -5.95
N ALA A 112 -8.55 -9.03 -6.68
CA ALA A 112 -8.12 -9.25 -8.05
C ALA A 112 -6.86 -10.14 -8.06
N VAL A 113 -6.89 -11.21 -8.85
CA VAL A 113 -5.69 -12.03 -9.09
C VAL A 113 -4.91 -11.40 -10.23
N GLN A 114 -3.63 -11.16 -9.99
CA GLN A 114 -2.70 -10.75 -11.05
C GLN A 114 -2.41 -11.95 -11.96
N SER A 115 -3.24 -12.15 -12.96
CA SER A 115 -3.02 -13.16 -13.99
C SER A 115 -3.39 -12.59 -15.35
N ASP A 116 -2.65 -13.02 -16.36
CA ASP A 116 -2.75 -12.56 -17.74
C ASP A 116 -4.19 -12.46 -18.25
N SER A 117 -4.52 -11.27 -18.74
CA SER A 117 -5.67 -10.94 -19.63
C SER A 117 -7.09 -11.35 -19.21
N LYS A 118 -7.31 -12.00 -18.08
CA LYS A 118 -8.65 -12.32 -17.58
C LYS A 118 -8.88 -11.63 -16.22
N ASN A 119 -10.01 -10.96 -16.07
CA ASN A 119 -10.44 -10.35 -14.79
C ASN A 119 -10.79 -11.45 -13.76
N ASN A 120 -9.82 -12.28 -13.41
CA ASN A 120 -9.98 -13.28 -12.38
C ASN A 120 -9.86 -12.63 -11.01
N GLN A 121 -10.78 -12.95 -10.14
CA GLN A 121 -10.78 -12.53 -8.75
C GLN A 121 -10.85 -13.77 -7.85
N VAL A 122 -10.29 -13.67 -6.66
CA VAL A 122 -10.44 -14.68 -5.62
C VAL A 122 -11.41 -14.16 -4.58
N VAL A 123 -12.42 -14.94 -4.32
CA VAL A 123 -13.37 -14.74 -3.22
C VAL A 123 -12.91 -15.57 -2.03
N THR A 124 -12.55 -14.92 -0.95
CA THR A 124 -12.11 -15.55 0.30
C THR A 124 -13.26 -15.49 1.31
N VAL A 125 -13.61 -16.64 1.90
CA VAL A 125 -14.65 -16.72 2.92
C VAL A 125 -14.06 -17.30 4.20
N ILE A 126 -14.12 -16.55 5.30
CA ILE A 126 -13.75 -17.03 6.63
C ILE A 126 -15.01 -17.55 7.31
N PRO A 127 -15.10 -18.88 7.52
CA PRO A 127 -16.35 -19.51 7.90
C PRO A 127 -16.63 -19.50 9.40
N PHE A 128 -16.05 -18.58 10.16
CA PHE A 128 -16.22 -18.50 11.61
C PHE A 128 -16.62 -17.10 12.04
N ARG A 129 -17.58 -17.05 12.99
CA ARG A 129 -17.97 -15.81 13.66
C ARG A 129 -18.22 -16.04 15.15
N LYS A 130 -18.25 -14.96 15.92
CA LYS A 130 -18.59 -14.96 17.34
C LYS A 130 -19.96 -14.31 17.54
N ARG A 131 -20.92 -15.05 18.05
CA ARG A 131 -22.26 -14.54 18.31
C ARG A 131 -22.74 -14.96 19.71
N ASN A 132 -23.19 -14.00 20.50
CA ASN A 132 -23.65 -14.26 21.89
C ASN A 132 -22.62 -15.03 22.74
N GLY A 133 -21.32 -14.74 22.56
CA GLY A 133 -20.24 -15.42 23.30
C GLY A 133 -19.89 -16.83 22.79
N LYS A 134 -20.58 -17.34 21.79
CA LYS A 134 -20.35 -18.64 21.16
C LYS A 134 -19.73 -18.48 19.79
N ILE A 135 -18.93 -19.46 19.38
CA ILE A 135 -18.36 -19.49 18.02
C ILE A 135 -19.31 -20.31 17.14
N GLU A 136 -19.64 -19.74 15.99
CA GLU A 136 -20.44 -20.41 14.96
C GLU A 136 -19.58 -20.65 13.72
N ARG A 137 -19.82 -21.78 13.04
CA ARG A 137 -19.26 -22.16 11.75
C ARG A 137 -20.33 -22.16 10.67
N LEU A 138 -19.97 -21.79 9.44
CA LEU A 138 -20.85 -21.91 8.28
C LEU A 138 -21.14 -23.38 7.95
N LEU A 139 -22.40 -23.69 7.66
CA LEU A 139 -22.81 -24.97 7.10
C LEU A 139 -23.15 -24.86 5.62
N SER A 140 -23.76 -23.75 5.23
CA SER A 140 -23.97 -23.40 3.83
C SER A 140 -23.95 -21.89 3.63
N PHE A 141 -23.58 -21.46 2.45
CA PHE A 141 -23.58 -20.07 2.06
C PHE A 141 -23.59 -19.92 0.54
N GLU A 142 -23.96 -18.74 0.09
CA GLU A 142 -23.79 -18.22 -1.26
C GLU A 142 -23.08 -16.88 -1.15
N VAL A 143 -22.27 -16.51 -2.14
CA VAL A 143 -21.66 -15.18 -2.19
C VAL A 143 -22.28 -14.40 -3.33
N LEU A 144 -22.88 -13.27 -2.99
CA LEU A 144 -23.36 -12.27 -3.92
C LEU A 144 -22.40 -11.09 -3.94
N GLY A 145 -22.32 -10.40 -5.05
CA GLY A 145 -21.59 -9.15 -5.19
C GLY A 145 -22.20 -8.26 -6.26
N THR A 146 -21.78 -7.04 -6.29
CA THR A 146 -22.13 -6.12 -7.36
C THR A 146 -20.94 -5.99 -8.31
N THR A 147 -21.21 -5.93 -9.61
CA THR A 147 -20.19 -5.56 -10.56
C THR A 147 -20.00 -4.06 -10.57
N SER A 148 -18.76 -3.63 -10.63
CA SER A 148 -18.37 -2.28 -10.94
C SER A 148 -17.53 -2.33 -12.19
N PHE A 149 -17.85 -1.51 -13.16
CA PHE A 149 -16.90 -1.25 -14.21
C PHE A 149 -15.64 -0.69 -13.55
N ASN A 150 -14.50 -1.34 -13.79
CA ASN A 150 -13.29 -0.59 -13.73
C ASN A 150 -13.52 0.49 -14.79
N ASP A 151 -13.91 1.69 -14.40
CA ASP A 151 -13.40 2.83 -15.08
C ASP A 151 -11.88 2.63 -15.02
N ILE A 152 -11.38 1.96 -16.06
CA ILE A 152 -10.08 2.35 -16.55
C ILE A 152 -10.36 3.81 -16.83
N GLN A 153 -10.16 4.66 -15.81
CA GLN A 153 -9.95 6.04 -16.10
C GLN A 153 -8.86 5.96 -17.16
N LYS A 154 -9.25 6.08 -18.41
CA LYS A 154 -8.39 6.73 -19.39
C LYS A 154 -8.19 8.09 -18.73
N ASN A 155 -7.28 8.11 -17.78
CA ASN A 155 -6.75 9.34 -17.32
C ASN A 155 -6.27 9.94 -18.62
N ASN A 156 -6.98 10.93 -19.11
CA ASN A 156 -6.50 11.80 -20.17
C ASN A 156 -5.30 12.52 -19.57
N TYR A 157 -4.20 11.77 -19.37
CA TYR A 157 -2.94 12.37 -18.98
C TYR A 157 -2.53 13.22 -20.16
N THR A 158 -2.54 14.51 -19.95
CA THR A 158 -1.83 15.41 -20.83
C THR A 158 -0.36 15.20 -20.50
N TYR A 159 0.34 14.53 -21.40
CA TYR A 159 1.78 14.36 -21.27
C TYR A 159 2.47 15.71 -21.46
N ALA A 160 3.59 15.91 -20.76
CA ALA A 160 4.40 17.10 -20.94
C ALA A 160 4.97 17.12 -22.36
N GLU A 161 4.78 18.22 -23.08
CA GLU A 161 5.37 18.41 -24.42
C GLU A 161 6.89 18.57 -24.32
N HIS A 162 7.36 19.20 -23.23
CA HIS A 162 8.77 19.43 -22.95
C HIS A 162 9.06 19.07 -21.49
N SER A 163 10.19 18.38 -21.26
CA SER A 163 10.64 18.10 -19.91
C SER A 163 11.01 19.37 -19.16
N VAL A 164 10.80 19.40 -17.85
CA VAL A 164 11.27 20.47 -16.96
C VAL A 164 12.80 20.67 -17.03
N LEU A 165 13.52 19.67 -17.56
CA LEU A 165 14.98 19.71 -17.77
C LEU A 165 15.39 20.25 -19.15
N SER A 166 14.45 20.57 -20.04
CA SER A 166 14.75 21.00 -21.42
C SER A 166 15.43 22.38 -21.50
N GLU A 167 15.26 23.22 -20.48
CA GLU A 167 15.77 24.57 -20.44
C GLU A 167 16.33 24.91 -19.06
N GLY A 168 17.27 25.85 -19.01
CA GLY A 168 17.87 26.38 -17.79
C GLY A 168 19.09 25.60 -17.31
N ASP A 169 19.68 26.09 -16.23
CA ASP A 169 20.85 25.49 -15.60
C ASP A 169 20.39 24.41 -14.60
N VAL A 170 20.75 23.18 -14.89
CA VAL A 170 20.26 21.98 -14.13
C VAL A 170 21.47 21.19 -13.65
N TYR A 171 21.44 20.83 -12.34
CA TYR A 171 22.51 20.08 -11.68
C TYR A 171 21.93 18.80 -11.08
N LYS A 172 22.50 17.65 -11.45
CA LYS A 172 22.05 16.32 -11.01
C LYS A 172 22.73 15.92 -9.71
N ILE A 173 21.95 15.48 -8.72
CA ILE A 173 22.43 14.93 -7.46
C ILE A 173 21.89 13.51 -7.24
N ALA A 174 22.63 12.69 -6.51
CA ALA A 174 22.27 11.30 -6.19
C ALA A 174 21.92 11.15 -4.71
N ILE A 175 20.82 10.47 -4.43
CA ILE A 175 20.30 10.20 -3.08
C ILE A 175 20.24 8.69 -2.88
N ALA A 176 20.99 8.17 -1.91
CA ALA A 176 21.05 6.73 -1.63
C ALA A 176 20.03 6.27 -0.58
N LYS A 177 19.53 7.15 0.27
CA LYS A 177 18.60 6.80 1.37
C LYS A 177 17.56 7.88 1.56
N ASP A 178 16.42 7.50 2.14
CA ASP A 178 15.41 8.45 2.58
C ASP A 178 15.95 9.34 3.68
N GLY A 179 15.69 10.65 3.61
CA GLY A 179 16.08 11.58 4.65
C GLY A 179 16.02 13.06 4.27
N VAL A 180 16.29 13.91 5.24
CA VAL A 180 16.42 15.35 5.03
C VAL A 180 17.86 15.63 4.63
N TYR A 181 18.03 16.24 3.46
CA TYR A 181 19.32 16.61 2.90
C TYR A 181 19.53 18.12 3.00
N LYS A 182 20.73 18.50 3.42
CA LYS A 182 21.19 19.87 3.44
C LYS A 182 22.12 20.12 2.28
N ILE A 183 21.80 21.14 1.49
CA ILE A 183 22.61 21.64 0.40
C ILE A 183 23.06 23.05 0.80
N ASP A 184 24.33 23.20 1.09
CA ASP A 184 24.93 24.47 1.45
C ASP A 184 25.70 25.10 0.28
N ARG A 185 26.27 26.27 0.53
CA ARG A 185 27.03 27.01 -0.46
C ARG A 185 28.18 26.21 -1.05
N SER A 186 28.96 25.51 -0.20
CA SER A 186 30.12 24.75 -0.65
C SER A 186 29.74 23.60 -1.57
N PHE A 187 28.62 22.93 -1.27
CA PHE A 187 28.11 21.88 -2.15
C PHE A 187 27.64 22.42 -3.51
N LEU A 188 27.00 23.59 -3.56
CA LEU A 188 26.60 24.21 -4.82
C LEU A 188 27.84 24.64 -5.65
N GLU A 189 28.89 25.17 -5.00
CA GLU A 189 30.17 25.50 -5.65
C GLU A 189 30.86 24.25 -6.22
N GLU A 190 30.85 23.13 -5.49
CA GLU A 190 31.40 21.87 -5.96
C GLU A 190 30.63 21.31 -7.17
N LEU A 191 29.33 21.52 -7.24
CA LEU A 191 28.51 21.20 -8.41
C LEU A 191 28.77 22.13 -9.61
N GLY A 192 29.51 23.19 -9.42
CA GLY A 192 29.79 24.18 -10.48
C GLY A 192 28.73 25.26 -10.63
N VAL A 193 27.87 25.47 -9.65
CA VAL A 193 26.86 26.53 -9.65
C VAL A 193 27.54 27.88 -9.49
N SER A 194 27.24 28.85 -10.39
CA SER A 194 27.66 30.22 -10.21
C SER A 194 26.81 30.90 -9.14
N LEU A 195 27.44 31.22 -8.00
CA LEU A 195 26.74 31.83 -6.86
C LEU A 195 26.72 33.36 -6.89
N SER A 196 27.43 33.97 -7.85
CA SER A 196 27.46 35.43 -7.99
C SER A 196 26.11 35.95 -8.46
N GLY A 197 25.39 36.65 -7.56
CA GLY A 197 24.03 37.15 -7.85
C GLY A 197 22.94 36.11 -7.93
N LEU A 198 23.17 34.91 -7.41
CA LEU A 198 22.14 33.86 -7.35
C LEU A 198 21.04 34.27 -6.37
N ASP A 199 19.83 34.43 -6.90
CA ASP A 199 18.62 34.63 -6.08
C ASP A 199 18.08 33.28 -5.62
N PRO A 200 18.10 32.98 -4.31
CA PRO A 200 17.59 31.74 -3.78
C PRO A 200 16.11 31.48 -4.11
N ASN A 201 15.32 32.52 -4.34
CA ASN A 201 13.92 32.40 -4.73
C ASN A 201 13.74 31.73 -6.10
N THR A 202 14.77 31.67 -6.91
CA THR A 202 14.77 31.04 -8.25
C THR A 202 15.25 29.58 -8.23
N ILE A 203 15.56 29.04 -7.05
CA ILE A 203 16.04 27.66 -6.93
C ILE A 203 14.87 26.72 -6.67
N ASN A 204 14.77 25.67 -7.47
CA ASN A 204 13.84 24.57 -7.28
C ASN A 204 14.55 23.21 -7.35
N ILE A 205 13.97 22.21 -6.72
CA ILE A 205 14.44 20.82 -6.79
C ILE A 205 13.36 19.95 -7.42
N TYR A 206 13.75 19.17 -8.43
CA TYR A 206 12.88 18.23 -9.13
C TYR A 206 13.33 16.80 -8.91
N GLY A 207 12.38 15.87 -8.80
CA GLY A 207 12.66 14.45 -8.67
C GLY A 207 11.42 13.66 -8.23
N ASN A 208 11.36 12.40 -8.63
CA ASN A 208 10.21 11.53 -8.38
C ASN A 208 10.48 10.49 -7.29
N GLY A 209 11.62 10.60 -6.58
CA GLY A 209 12.14 9.53 -5.73
C GLY A 209 12.79 8.43 -6.54
N GLY A 210 13.14 7.33 -5.88
CA GLY A 210 13.88 6.22 -6.48
C GLY A 210 13.09 4.92 -6.57
N ALA A 211 11.83 4.89 -6.18
CA ALA A 211 11.01 3.69 -6.23
C ALA A 211 10.94 3.08 -7.63
N LEU A 212 10.82 1.74 -7.68
CA LEU A 212 10.57 1.04 -8.93
C LEU A 212 9.34 1.60 -9.64
N ILE A 213 9.47 1.84 -10.93
CA ILE A 213 8.36 2.26 -11.77
C ILE A 213 7.32 1.13 -11.82
N PRO A 214 6.02 1.44 -11.65
CA PRO A 214 4.98 0.43 -11.74
C PRO A 214 5.02 -0.31 -13.08
N GLU A 215 5.02 -1.63 -13.05
CA GLU A 215 5.01 -2.48 -14.26
C GLU A 215 3.70 -2.33 -15.04
N LYS A 216 2.60 -2.07 -14.34
CA LYS A 216 1.27 -1.98 -14.96
C LYS A 216 1.04 -0.60 -15.55
N ASN A 217 0.67 -0.54 -16.84
CA ASN A 217 0.45 0.71 -17.55
C ASN A 217 -0.71 1.56 -17.02
N PHE A 218 -1.65 0.97 -16.30
CA PHE A 218 -2.79 1.69 -15.73
C PHE A 218 -2.48 2.32 -14.35
N VAL A 219 -1.35 1.94 -13.73
CA VAL A 219 -0.91 2.58 -12.48
C VAL A 219 -0.23 3.90 -12.83
N TYR A 220 -0.68 4.96 -12.18
CA TYR A 220 -0.12 6.29 -12.41
C TYR A 220 1.39 6.30 -12.17
N LYS A 221 2.09 6.91 -13.08
CA LYS A 221 3.49 7.32 -12.97
C LYS A 221 3.64 8.71 -13.59
N ALA A 222 4.42 9.55 -12.97
CA ALA A 222 4.72 10.85 -13.53
C ALA A 222 5.50 10.65 -14.84
N ASP A 223 5.10 11.35 -15.90
CA ASP A 223 5.80 11.32 -17.21
C ASP A 223 7.00 12.27 -17.26
N ASP A 224 7.05 13.24 -16.35
CA ASP A 224 8.19 14.14 -16.16
C ASP A 224 8.50 14.26 -14.66
N LEU A 225 9.56 15.00 -14.33
CA LEU A 225 10.01 15.22 -12.97
C LEU A 225 9.07 16.16 -12.21
N VAL A 226 8.78 15.83 -10.97
CA VAL A 226 7.91 16.61 -10.10
C VAL A 226 8.74 17.57 -9.24
N LYS A 227 8.26 18.82 -9.12
CA LYS A 227 8.86 19.81 -8.23
C LYS A 227 8.65 19.42 -6.78
N ASN A 228 9.71 19.40 -5.97
CA ASN A 228 9.67 19.07 -4.56
C ASN A 228 9.65 20.34 -3.71
N ALA A 229 8.88 20.32 -2.62
CA ALA A 229 8.89 21.42 -1.66
C ALA A 229 10.22 21.46 -0.91
N ILE A 230 10.83 22.63 -0.86
CA ILE A 230 12.11 22.87 -0.19
C ILE A 230 12.01 24.00 0.82
N HIS A 231 12.88 24.00 1.82
CA HIS A 231 13.10 25.13 2.70
C HIS A 231 14.44 25.74 2.40
N ILE A 232 14.50 27.07 2.24
CA ILE A 232 15.76 27.77 2.06
C ILE A 232 15.93 28.75 3.24
N GLN A 233 16.96 28.52 4.03
CA GLN A 233 17.38 29.46 5.05
C GLN A 233 18.10 30.62 4.39
N GLY A 234 17.67 31.85 4.69
CA GLY A 234 18.30 33.09 4.19
C GLY A 234 17.68 33.63 2.90
N GLU A 235 16.64 33.02 2.32
CA GLU A 235 16.12 33.46 1.01
C GLU A 235 15.50 34.85 0.95
N SER A 236 15.24 35.50 2.10
CA SER A 236 14.50 36.77 2.17
C SER A 236 15.25 38.00 1.65
N ASP A 237 16.55 37.95 1.61
CA ASP A 237 17.37 39.08 1.11
C ASP A 237 17.69 38.99 -0.39
N GLY A 238 17.28 37.91 -1.05
CA GLY A 238 17.43 37.68 -2.48
C GLY A 238 18.86 37.34 -2.92
N VAL A 239 19.75 36.99 -1.99
CA VAL A 239 21.15 36.61 -2.28
C VAL A 239 21.51 35.35 -1.52
N PHE A 240 22.07 34.35 -2.23
CA PHE A 240 22.52 33.11 -1.58
C PHE A 240 23.87 33.33 -0.88
N ASN A 241 23.83 33.61 0.42
CA ASN A 241 24.97 33.95 1.25
C ASN A 241 25.75 32.72 1.75
N ALA A 242 26.87 32.93 2.44
CA ALA A 242 27.71 31.86 2.97
C ALA A 242 27.04 31.04 4.08
N SER A 243 26.09 31.64 4.81
CA SER A 243 25.32 30.96 5.89
C SER A 243 24.07 30.27 5.38
N ASP A 244 23.71 30.48 4.12
CA ASP A 244 22.45 29.98 3.58
C ASP A 244 22.55 28.52 3.19
N TYR A 245 21.41 27.84 3.24
CA TYR A 245 21.30 26.44 2.87
C TYR A 245 19.89 26.07 2.47
N ILE A 246 19.80 25.00 1.70
CA ILE A 246 18.56 24.39 1.27
C ILE A 246 18.36 23.12 2.05
N LEU A 247 17.13 22.86 2.52
CA LEU A 247 16.70 21.57 3.04
C LEU A 247 15.61 21.00 2.15
N PHE A 248 15.72 19.73 1.82
CA PHE A 248 14.65 18.99 1.16
C PHE A 248 14.62 17.55 1.65
N TYR A 249 13.46 16.91 1.53
CA TYR A 249 13.33 15.49 1.83
C TYR A 249 13.57 14.68 0.55
N GLY A 250 14.70 13.98 0.51
CA GLY A 250 15.03 13.06 -0.57
C GLY A 250 14.56 11.64 -0.24
N LYS A 251 13.93 10.97 -1.23
CA LYS A 251 13.60 9.54 -1.17
C LYS A 251 14.64 8.77 -1.95
N GLY A 252 15.21 7.74 -1.32
CA GLY A 252 16.15 6.82 -1.94
C GLY A 252 15.49 5.84 -2.90
N PRO A 253 16.25 4.89 -3.44
CA PRO A 253 15.75 3.89 -4.38
C PRO A 253 14.88 2.81 -3.71
N ASP A 254 15.19 2.47 -2.47
CA ASP A 254 14.48 1.44 -1.74
C ASP A 254 13.22 1.98 -1.09
N THR A 255 12.20 1.14 -0.96
CA THR A 255 10.92 1.57 -0.40
C THR A 255 10.46 0.68 0.74
N TRP A 256 9.82 1.31 1.72
CA TRP A 256 9.09 0.65 2.77
C TRP A 256 7.59 0.90 2.60
N THR A 257 6.81 -0.16 2.55
CA THR A 257 5.36 -0.07 2.40
C THR A 257 4.68 -0.74 3.59
N LEU A 258 3.79 0.00 4.26
CA LEU A 258 2.92 -0.57 5.28
C LEU A 258 1.71 -1.16 4.58
N ALA A 259 1.67 -2.46 4.44
CA ALA A 259 0.56 -3.15 3.82
C ALA A 259 -0.10 -4.13 4.80
N GLN A 260 -1.37 -4.40 4.55
CA GLN A 260 -2.08 -5.44 5.29
C GLN A 260 -1.57 -6.80 4.81
N ASP A 261 -1.18 -7.66 5.74
CA ASP A 261 -0.80 -9.01 5.41
C ASP A 261 -2.06 -9.80 5.01
N ASN A 262 -2.09 -10.24 3.76
CA ASN A 262 -3.18 -11.03 3.21
C ASN A 262 -3.24 -12.37 3.95
N GLY A 263 -4.11 -12.46 4.95
CA GLY A 263 -4.33 -13.66 5.76
C GLY A 263 -4.33 -13.45 7.28
N ILE A 264 -3.64 -12.42 7.79
CA ILE A 264 -3.57 -12.19 9.25
C ILE A 264 -4.34 -10.94 9.68
N GLY A 265 -4.72 -10.07 8.74
CA GLY A 265 -5.37 -8.79 9.04
C GLY A 265 -4.47 -7.79 9.79
N ARG A 266 -3.21 -8.11 10.02
CA ARG A 266 -2.23 -7.22 10.65
C ARG A 266 -1.48 -6.43 9.60
N LYS A 267 -1.25 -5.16 9.88
CA LYS A 267 -0.35 -4.34 9.04
C LYS A 267 1.09 -4.67 9.40
N ARG A 268 1.91 -4.90 8.38
CA ARG A 268 3.36 -5.03 8.53
C ARG A 268 4.10 -4.23 7.47
N TRP A 269 5.33 -3.90 7.75
CA TRP A 269 6.23 -3.26 6.82
C TRP A 269 6.84 -4.27 5.86
N PHE A 270 6.80 -3.91 4.57
CA PHE A 270 7.49 -4.63 3.50
C PHE A 270 8.58 -3.74 2.96
N HIS A 271 9.79 -4.31 2.87
CA HIS A 271 10.91 -3.68 2.20
C HIS A 271 10.94 -4.13 0.74
N THR A 272 11.19 -3.18 -0.16
CA THR A 272 11.42 -3.46 -1.59
C THR A 272 12.69 -2.76 -2.00
N LYS A 273 13.72 -3.55 -2.33
CA LYS A 273 14.97 -3.05 -2.86
C LYS A 273 14.82 -2.73 -4.34
N HIS A 274 15.45 -1.67 -4.79
CA HIS A 274 15.48 -1.32 -6.20
C HIS A 274 16.45 -2.24 -6.95
N TYR A 275 15.96 -2.97 -7.97
CA TYR A 275 16.74 -4.00 -8.68
C TYR A 275 17.85 -3.44 -9.58
N TYR A 276 17.79 -2.18 -9.98
CA TYR A 276 18.63 -1.63 -11.04
C TYR A 276 19.47 -0.42 -10.61
N SER A 277 19.24 0.13 -9.44
CA SER A 277 19.94 1.34 -8.99
C SER A 277 20.06 1.41 -7.48
N ASP A 278 21.22 1.82 -7.00
CA ASP A 278 21.48 2.10 -5.58
C ASP A 278 21.27 3.59 -5.24
N SER A 279 20.77 4.38 -6.18
CA SER A 279 20.55 5.82 -6.01
C SER A 279 19.30 6.30 -6.76
N ALA A 280 18.56 7.19 -6.11
CA ALA A 280 17.57 8.05 -6.73
C ALA A 280 18.23 9.36 -7.19
N TYR A 281 17.74 9.93 -8.27
CA TYR A 281 18.31 11.15 -8.80
C TYR A 281 17.34 12.33 -8.68
N TYR A 282 17.87 13.44 -8.18
CA TYR A 282 17.19 14.72 -8.10
C TYR A 282 17.94 15.77 -8.88
N PHE A 283 17.27 16.84 -9.25
CA PHE A 283 17.80 17.87 -10.11
C PHE A 283 17.55 19.25 -9.49
N ILE A 284 18.63 19.96 -9.21
CA ILE A 284 18.59 21.35 -8.76
C ILE A 284 18.52 22.21 -10.01
N LYS A 285 17.47 23.00 -10.15
CA LYS A 285 17.30 23.95 -11.25
C LYS A 285 17.35 25.36 -10.71
N ILE A 286 18.21 26.18 -11.28
CA ILE A 286 18.39 27.61 -10.94
C ILE A 286 17.81 28.48 -12.05
N ASN A 287 17.53 29.75 -11.71
CA ASN A 287 16.83 30.69 -12.58
C ASN A 287 15.44 30.15 -13.01
N ASP A 288 14.82 29.33 -12.14
CA ASP A 288 13.50 28.78 -12.38
C ASP A 288 12.40 29.65 -11.76
N THR A 289 11.16 29.42 -12.19
CA THR A 289 9.99 30.18 -11.74
C THR A 289 9.10 29.38 -10.81
N ASN A 290 8.17 30.06 -10.14
CA ASN A 290 7.15 29.44 -9.27
C ASN A 290 7.78 28.55 -8.19
N PRO A 291 8.51 29.13 -7.23
CA PRO A 291 9.15 28.36 -6.17
C PRO A 291 8.13 27.58 -5.32
N LEU A 292 8.43 26.31 -5.06
CA LEU A 292 7.67 25.48 -4.15
C LEU A 292 8.41 25.40 -2.82
N ARG A 293 7.79 25.91 -1.75
CA ARG A 293 8.40 25.98 -0.41
C ARG A 293 7.62 25.15 0.60
N ILE A 294 8.34 24.64 1.59
CA ILE A 294 7.75 24.00 2.75
C ILE A 294 7.04 25.07 3.58
N SER A 295 5.74 24.90 3.81
CA SER A 295 4.98 25.82 4.65
C SER A 295 5.28 25.62 6.14
N THR A 296 5.38 26.70 6.87
CA THR A 296 5.44 26.63 8.34
C THR A 296 4.03 26.48 8.89
N GLU A 297 3.80 25.39 9.65
CA GLU A 297 2.55 25.19 10.35
C GLU A 297 2.72 25.58 11.82
N ASN A 298 1.83 26.45 12.29
CA ASN A 298 1.79 26.83 13.69
C ASN A 298 0.94 25.82 14.47
N ASN A 299 1.59 24.85 15.11
CA ASN A 299 0.93 23.96 16.06
C ASN A 299 0.59 24.73 17.34
N GLY A 300 -0.53 25.46 17.31
CA GLY A 300 -1.03 26.19 18.49
C GLY A 300 -1.55 25.31 19.64
N THR A 301 -1.52 24.00 19.50
CA THR A 301 -1.93 23.02 20.51
C THR A 301 -0.73 22.55 21.32
N VAL A 302 -0.84 22.69 22.64
CA VAL A 302 0.14 22.08 23.57
C VAL A 302 0.11 20.57 23.38
N ALA A 303 1.28 19.95 23.19
CA ALA A 303 1.39 18.51 23.07
C ALA A 303 0.83 17.83 24.33
N ASN A 304 -0.16 16.98 24.18
CA ASN A 304 -0.77 16.21 25.26
C ASN A 304 -0.09 14.84 25.49
N ARG A 305 0.85 14.48 24.65
CA ARG A 305 1.70 13.28 24.77
C ARG A 305 3.11 13.59 24.32
N ILE A 306 4.06 13.11 25.09
CA ILE A 306 5.48 13.13 24.75
C ILE A 306 5.91 11.67 24.58
N SER A 307 6.50 11.32 23.46
CA SER A 307 7.15 10.01 23.25
C SER A 307 8.66 10.23 23.21
N ASP A 308 9.37 9.52 24.07
CA ASP A 308 10.83 9.47 24.14
C ASP A 308 11.41 8.22 23.46
N SER A 309 10.54 7.42 22.84
CA SER A 309 10.90 6.17 22.21
C SER A 309 10.18 6.00 20.87
N PHE A 310 10.82 5.29 19.98
CA PHE A 310 10.29 4.92 18.67
C PHE A 310 10.70 3.48 18.33
N GLN A 311 9.99 2.87 17.38
CA GLN A 311 10.36 1.58 16.82
C GLN A 311 11.32 1.81 15.66
N ASP A 312 12.46 1.14 15.69
CA ASP A 312 13.42 1.13 14.61
C ASP A 312 13.45 -0.24 13.93
N PHE A 313 13.93 -0.30 12.71
CA PHE A 313 13.99 -1.52 11.92
C PHE A 313 15.22 -1.52 11.02
N LEU A 314 15.75 -2.71 10.80
CA LEU A 314 16.83 -2.98 9.87
C LEU A 314 16.41 -4.11 8.94
N TYR A 315 16.98 -4.12 7.76
CA TYR A 315 16.87 -5.23 6.82
C TYR A 315 18.26 -5.66 6.39
N VAL A 316 18.38 -6.93 6.02
CA VAL A 316 19.53 -7.48 5.34
C VAL A 316 19.06 -8.10 4.04
N GLU A 317 19.51 -7.56 2.96
CA GLU A 317 19.23 -8.04 1.61
C GLU A 317 20.51 -7.90 0.78
N THR A 318 21.10 -9.05 0.48
CA THR A 318 22.30 -9.14 -0.34
C THR A 318 21.99 -9.92 -1.60
N ASP A 319 22.08 -9.28 -2.77
CA ASP A 319 21.72 -9.87 -4.06
C ASP A 319 22.91 -10.67 -4.60
N GLN A 320 23.17 -11.84 -4.01
CA GLN A 320 24.37 -12.63 -4.32
C GLN A 320 24.08 -13.77 -5.31
N TYR A 321 22.88 -14.35 -5.27
CA TYR A 321 22.59 -15.56 -6.00
C TYR A 321 21.26 -15.48 -6.75
N SER A 322 21.28 -15.75 -8.07
CA SER A 322 20.08 -15.84 -8.89
C SER A 322 19.96 -17.25 -9.50
N PRO A 323 19.18 -18.16 -8.91
CA PRO A 323 19.06 -19.56 -9.37
C PRO A 323 18.61 -19.68 -10.81
N ALA A 324 17.63 -18.86 -11.19
CA ALA A 324 17.07 -18.86 -12.55
C ALA A 324 17.87 -18.00 -13.54
N LYS A 325 18.89 -17.27 -13.07
CA LYS A 325 19.64 -16.28 -13.88
C LYS A 325 18.74 -15.31 -14.64
N SER A 326 17.56 -15.02 -14.05
CA SER A 326 16.54 -14.18 -14.66
C SER A 326 16.87 -12.68 -14.67
N GLY A 327 17.82 -12.26 -13.84
CA GLY A 327 18.14 -10.85 -13.61
C GLY A 327 17.05 -10.08 -12.82
N ARG A 328 16.01 -10.77 -12.34
CA ARG A 328 14.89 -10.17 -11.61
C ARG A 328 14.85 -10.59 -10.13
N GLU A 329 15.11 -11.86 -9.86
CA GLU A 329 15.07 -12.41 -8.52
C GLU A 329 16.49 -12.80 -8.09
N PHE A 330 16.92 -12.17 -7.03
CA PHE A 330 18.19 -12.43 -6.38
C PHE A 330 17.91 -12.85 -4.93
N TYR A 331 18.78 -13.71 -4.44
CA TYR A 331 18.74 -14.22 -3.07
C TYR A 331 20.07 -13.89 -2.40
N GLY A 332 20.08 -13.92 -1.07
CA GLY A 332 21.27 -13.71 -0.28
C GLY A 332 22.19 -14.92 -0.28
N ASP A 333 22.57 -15.37 0.92
CA ASP A 333 23.48 -16.48 1.08
C ASP A 333 22.89 -17.81 0.60
N LEU A 334 23.73 -18.60 -0.06
CA LEU A 334 23.37 -19.96 -0.48
C LEU A 334 23.66 -20.94 0.68
N TYR A 335 22.61 -21.62 1.14
CA TYR A 335 22.70 -22.66 2.18
C TYR A 335 22.65 -24.04 1.51
N ASP A 336 23.80 -24.49 0.96
CA ASP A 336 23.93 -25.82 0.37
C ASP A 336 24.83 -26.74 1.18
N ALA A 337 26.12 -26.42 1.34
CA ALA A 337 27.09 -27.14 2.16
C ALA A 337 27.19 -26.56 3.58
N VAL A 338 27.00 -25.24 3.73
CA VAL A 338 26.90 -24.54 4.99
C VAL A 338 25.45 -24.23 5.28
N LEU A 339 24.87 -24.93 6.27
CA LEU A 339 23.43 -24.91 6.55
C LEU A 339 22.98 -23.82 7.53
N SER A 340 23.87 -22.95 7.96
CA SER A 340 23.56 -21.87 8.92
C SER A 340 24.41 -20.64 8.66
N GLY A 341 23.85 -19.48 8.93
CA GLY A 341 24.51 -18.18 8.89
C GLY A 341 24.15 -17.34 10.11
N SER A 342 24.99 -16.35 10.41
CA SER A 342 24.71 -15.37 11.48
C SER A 342 24.83 -13.96 10.95
N TYR A 343 23.89 -13.13 11.33
CA TYR A 343 23.90 -11.70 11.02
C TYR A 343 23.94 -10.90 12.31
N THR A 344 24.78 -9.88 12.34
CA THR A 344 24.86 -8.98 13.49
C THR A 344 24.19 -7.66 13.14
N PHE A 345 23.23 -7.26 13.98
CA PHE A 345 22.50 -6.01 13.83
C PHE A 345 22.92 -5.05 14.94
N SER A 346 23.16 -3.80 14.58
CA SER A 346 23.47 -2.74 15.54
C SER A 346 22.26 -1.81 15.70
N PHE A 347 21.73 -1.74 16.90
CA PHE A 347 20.71 -0.77 17.30
C PHE A 347 21.29 0.11 18.41
N PRO A 348 21.93 1.24 18.05
CA PRO A 348 22.71 2.03 19.02
C PRO A 348 21.89 2.67 20.14
N ASN A 349 20.59 2.82 19.94
CA ASN A 349 19.70 3.52 20.84
C ASN A 349 18.63 2.60 21.47
N VAL A 350 18.95 1.34 21.67
CA VAL A 350 18.00 0.39 22.27
C VAL A 350 17.63 0.82 23.69
N LYS A 351 16.33 0.99 23.93
CA LYS A 351 15.81 1.20 25.27
C LYS A 351 15.85 -0.14 26.03
N THR A 352 16.72 -0.22 27.03
CA THR A 352 16.97 -1.45 27.80
C THR A 352 16.16 -1.58 29.07
N THR A 353 15.35 -0.57 29.39
CA THR A 353 14.46 -0.55 30.57
C THR A 353 13.01 -0.41 30.14
N GLU A 354 12.18 -1.33 30.56
CA GLU A 354 10.72 -1.20 30.55
C GLU A 354 10.26 -0.27 31.67
#